data_cd09ca04d2e906e6b5c3e83994a7d3ec
#
_entry.id   cd09ca04d2e906e6b5c3e83994a7d3ec
#
_cell.length_a   1.000
_cell.length_b   1.000
_cell.length_c   1.000
_cell.angle_alpha   90.00
_cell.angle_beta   90.00
_cell.angle_gamma   90.00
#
_symmetry.space_group_name_H-M   'P 1'
#
loop_
_entity.id
_entity.type
_entity.pdbx_description
1 polymer ?
#
loop_
_entity_poly.entity_id
_entity_poly.type
_entity_poly.pdbx_seq_one_letter_code
_entity_poly.pdbx_strand_id
1 'polypeptide(L)'
;DVLLDAAAFAPTNRLDLSQWQPDFVDLSFYKMFGYPTGIGCLLARKRAVQRLRRPWYAGGTITFSSVVAEGHYLTPGAAGFEDGTVNYLGLPAVELGLKHIESIGIETIHTRVQCLTGWLIDQLVALRHSNGRPVVQLYGPVNTYRRGGTVQVNFFDPDGRMIDCLDMERLANEARISLRAGCHCNPGAREVALGFTRDDLAACFRDQESRTFEQFLQKIDGKTTGALRASVGLASTFADVYAYVQFASTFIDRPAHVV
;
A
#
# COMPACT_ATOMS: atom_id res chain seq x y z
N ASP A 1 11.52 -18.59 10.11
CA ASP A 1 12.02 -17.30 9.59
C ASP A 1 10.88 -16.31 9.54
N VAL A 2 11.19 -15.02 9.79
CA VAL A 2 10.24 -13.90 9.74
C VAL A 2 10.67 -12.94 8.66
N LEU A 3 9.77 -12.66 7.72
CA LEU A 3 9.88 -11.55 6.76
C LEU A 3 8.99 -10.40 7.25
N LEU A 4 9.58 -9.24 7.44
CA LEU A 4 8.88 -8.00 7.74
C LEU A 4 8.76 -7.16 6.46
N ASP A 5 7.55 -7.02 5.92
CA ASP A 5 7.27 -6.00 4.90
C ASP A 5 7.21 -4.63 5.56
N ALA A 6 8.30 -3.86 5.43
CA ALA A 6 8.41 -2.51 5.94
C ALA A 6 8.22 -1.44 4.86
N ALA A 7 7.82 -1.81 3.64
CA ALA A 7 7.71 -0.90 2.51
C ALA A 7 6.74 0.26 2.75
N ALA A 8 5.65 0.04 3.51
CA ALA A 8 4.71 1.09 3.89
C ALA A 8 4.95 1.67 5.28
N PHE A 9 5.76 1.02 6.12
CA PHE A 9 6.09 1.44 7.47
C PHE A 9 7.25 2.44 7.50
N ALA A 10 8.37 2.09 6.86
CA ALA A 10 9.60 2.86 6.88
C ALA A 10 9.51 4.32 6.36
N PRO A 11 8.59 4.69 5.45
CA PRO A 11 8.45 6.08 5.01
C PRO A 11 8.11 7.08 6.11
N THR A 12 7.41 6.66 7.16
CA THR A 12 6.86 7.58 8.18
C THR A 12 7.11 7.12 9.62
N ASN A 13 7.84 6.01 9.79
CA ASN A 13 8.09 5.43 11.10
C ASN A 13 9.54 4.99 11.22
N ARG A 14 10.08 5.10 12.42
CA ARG A 14 11.41 4.60 12.73
C ARG A 14 11.42 3.06 12.72
N LEU A 15 12.27 2.49 11.89
CA LEU A 15 12.56 1.06 11.88
C LEU A 15 13.89 0.83 12.60
N ASP A 16 13.83 0.24 13.79
CA ASP A 16 15.02 -0.04 14.60
C ASP A 16 15.30 -1.56 14.64
N LEU A 17 16.22 -2.00 13.80
CA LEU A 17 16.61 -3.39 13.70
C LEU A 17 17.55 -3.86 14.84
N SER A 18 17.97 -2.96 15.72
CA SER A 18 18.67 -3.35 16.96
C SER A 18 17.70 -3.89 18.00
N GLN A 19 16.47 -3.40 18.01
CA GLN A 19 15.39 -3.85 18.90
C GLN A 19 14.57 -5.00 18.30
N TRP A 20 14.20 -4.88 17.03
CA TRP A 20 13.40 -5.87 16.33
C TRP A 20 14.22 -6.55 15.26
N GLN A 21 14.35 -7.85 15.37
CA GLN A 21 15.33 -8.58 14.59
C GLN A 21 14.70 -9.67 13.69
N PRO A 22 13.87 -9.31 12.69
CA PRO A 22 13.38 -10.27 11.71
C PRO A 22 14.52 -10.87 10.89
N ASP A 23 14.29 -11.97 10.21
CA ASP A 23 15.29 -12.59 9.34
C ASP A 23 15.43 -11.83 8.02
N PHE A 24 14.34 -11.24 7.53
CA PHE A 24 14.28 -10.46 6.30
C PHE A 24 13.44 -9.20 6.50
N VAL A 25 13.82 -8.10 5.84
CA VAL A 25 13.05 -6.85 5.78
C VAL A 25 13.10 -6.32 4.37
N ASP A 26 11.94 -6.08 3.76
CA ASP A 26 11.89 -5.41 2.47
C ASP A 26 11.52 -3.91 2.61
N LEU A 27 12.13 -3.11 1.74
CA LEU A 27 11.98 -1.67 1.68
C LEU A 27 11.74 -1.19 0.25
N SER A 28 10.90 -0.16 0.11
CA SER A 28 10.64 0.51 -1.16
C SER A 28 11.04 1.99 -1.05
N PHE A 29 12.14 2.37 -1.68
CA PHE A 29 12.67 3.73 -1.55
C PHE A 29 11.76 4.80 -2.15
N TYR A 30 11.08 4.50 -3.27
CA TYR A 30 10.15 5.46 -3.85
C TYR A 30 8.97 5.82 -2.93
N LYS A 31 8.60 4.93 -1.99
CA LYS A 31 7.57 5.23 -0.98
C LYS A 31 8.11 6.18 0.11
N MET A 32 9.42 6.27 0.29
CA MET A 32 10.05 7.13 1.29
C MET A 32 10.24 8.57 0.78
N PHE A 33 10.77 8.73 -0.42
CA PHE A 33 11.12 10.06 -0.98
C PHE A 33 10.79 10.22 -2.48
N GLY A 34 9.95 9.36 -3.04
CA GLY A 34 9.39 9.49 -4.40
C GLY A 34 10.29 9.00 -5.53
N TYR A 35 11.58 8.98 -5.35
CA TYR A 35 12.58 8.59 -6.36
C TYR A 35 13.77 7.86 -5.70
N PRO A 36 14.41 6.87 -6.36
CA PRO A 36 14.07 6.33 -7.67
C PRO A 36 12.97 5.25 -7.60
N THR A 37 12.13 5.20 -8.62
CA THR A 37 11.24 4.05 -8.84
C THR A 37 12.04 2.84 -9.31
N GLY A 38 11.54 1.63 -9.04
CA GLY A 38 12.20 0.40 -9.46
C GLY A 38 13.45 0.02 -8.65
N ILE A 39 13.76 0.74 -7.57
CA ILE A 39 14.80 0.38 -6.61
C ILE A 39 14.18 0.15 -5.24
N GLY A 40 14.40 -1.02 -4.70
CA GLY A 40 14.10 -1.41 -3.34
C GLY A 40 15.29 -2.15 -2.73
N CYS A 41 15.16 -2.59 -1.50
CA CYS A 41 16.17 -3.45 -0.93
C CYS A 41 15.55 -4.53 -0.04
N LEU A 42 16.21 -5.68 0.02
CA LEU A 42 15.95 -6.74 0.96
C LEU A 42 17.12 -6.80 1.94
N LEU A 43 16.88 -6.36 3.18
CA LEU A 43 17.82 -6.60 4.27
C LEU A 43 17.63 -8.03 4.76
N ALA A 44 18.70 -8.80 4.77
CA ALA A 44 18.63 -10.21 5.17
C ALA A 44 19.77 -10.55 6.15
N ARG A 45 19.45 -11.32 7.19
CA ARG A 45 20.47 -11.84 8.08
C ARG A 45 21.35 -12.85 7.36
N LYS A 46 22.66 -12.78 7.56
CA LYS A 46 23.60 -13.70 6.92
C LYS A 46 23.21 -15.17 7.14
N ARG A 47 22.82 -15.55 8.36
CA ARG A 47 22.35 -16.90 8.69
C ARG A 47 21.09 -17.32 7.92
N ALA A 48 20.21 -16.36 7.60
CA ALA A 48 18.99 -16.63 6.84
C ALA A 48 19.32 -16.84 5.36
N VAL A 49 20.16 -15.98 4.78
CA VAL A 49 20.63 -16.11 3.38
C VAL A 49 21.33 -17.46 3.16
N GLN A 50 22.13 -17.93 4.11
CA GLN A 50 22.83 -19.23 4.00
C GLN A 50 21.89 -20.44 3.93
N ARG A 51 20.65 -20.32 4.43
CA ARG A 51 19.63 -21.38 4.33
C ARG A 51 18.82 -21.35 3.06
N LEU A 52 18.82 -20.22 2.34
CA LEU A 52 18.07 -20.10 1.10
C LEU A 52 18.66 -21.05 0.03
N ARG A 53 17.76 -21.63 -0.75
CA ARG A 53 18.08 -22.45 -1.91
C ARG A 53 17.29 -21.96 -3.10
N ARG A 54 17.94 -21.78 -4.22
CA ARG A 54 17.27 -21.46 -5.48
C ARG A 54 17.72 -22.42 -6.56
N PRO A 55 16.79 -23.09 -7.25
CA PRO A 55 17.11 -24.07 -8.28
C PRO A 55 17.44 -23.43 -9.63
N TRP A 56 17.35 -22.11 -9.74
CA TRP A 56 17.69 -21.35 -10.96
C TRP A 56 18.77 -20.32 -10.67
N TYR A 57 19.35 -19.78 -11.72
CA TYR A 57 20.29 -18.66 -11.65
C TYR A 57 20.00 -17.62 -12.74
N ALA A 58 20.58 -16.45 -12.61
CA ALA A 58 20.52 -15.36 -13.57
C ALA A 58 21.93 -14.77 -13.79
N GLY A 59 22.08 -13.91 -14.78
CA GLY A 59 23.33 -13.18 -15.02
C GLY A 59 23.79 -12.46 -13.74
N GLY A 60 25.09 -12.56 -13.42
CA GLY A 60 25.69 -11.94 -12.25
C GLY A 60 25.58 -12.73 -10.94
N THR A 61 24.74 -13.77 -10.88
CA THR A 61 24.47 -14.50 -9.63
C THR A 61 25.29 -15.78 -9.44
N ILE A 62 26.12 -16.13 -10.38
CA ILE A 62 26.88 -17.39 -10.40
C ILE A 62 28.38 -17.16 -10.50
N THR A 63 29.15 -18.07 -9.91
CA THR A 63 30.61 -18.18 -10.11
C THR A 63 30.95 -19.14 -11.23
N PHE A 64 30.10 -20.12 -11.48
CA PHE A 64 30.30 -21.12 -12.52
C PHE A 64 28.98 -21.77 -12.94
N SER A 65 28.84 -22.09 -14.22
CA SER A 65 27.77 -22.93 -14.75
C SER A 65 28.28 -23.86 -15.83
N SER A 66 27.63 -25.02 -15.97
CA SER A 66 27.94 -26.01 -16.99
C SER A 66 26.66 -26.47 -17.66
N VAL A 67 26.64 -26.44 -18.98
CA VAL A 67 25.57 -27.02 -19.81
C VAL A 67 25.72 -28.55 -19.87
N VAL A 68 26.97 -29.02 -19.97
CA VAL A 68 27.29 -30.46 -20.11
C VAL A 68 26.96 -31.21 -18.81
N ALA A 69 27.30 -30.62 -17.65
CA ALA A 69 27.06 -31.22 -16.35
C ALA A 69 25.73 -30.78 -15.70
N GLU A 70 24.94 -29.97 -16.39
CA GLU A 70 23.62 -29.43 -15.93
C GLU A 70 23.66 -28.86 -14.52
N GLY A 71 24.70 -28.09 -14.19
CA GLY A 71 24.93 -27.59 -12.86
C GLY A 71 25.43 -26.14 -12.79
N HIS A 72 25.26 -25.51 -11.63
CA HIS A 72 25.79 -24.17 -11.37
C HIS A 72 26.14 -23.99 -9.89
N TYR A 73 27.01 -23.02 -9.62
CA TYR A 73 27.32 -22.54 -8.29
C TYR A 73 26.95 -21.08 -8.16
N LEU A 74 26.09 -20.76 -7.19
CA LEU A 74 25.74 -19.37 -6.88
C LEU A 74 26.92 -18.65 -6.24
N THR A 75 27.05 -17.37 -6.53
CA THR A 75 27.96 -16.47 -5.83
C THR A 75 27.57 -16.39 -4.35
N PRO A 76 28.50 -16.49 -3.40
CA PRO A 76 28.18 -16.40 -1.99
C PRO A 76 27.58 -15.05 -1.59
N GLY A 77 26.64 -15.06 -0.60
CA GLY A 77 26.08 -13.87 0.00
C GLY A 77 25.00 -13.19 -0.87
N ALA A 78 24.87 -11.87 -0.77
CA ALA A 78 23.86 -11.10 -1.45
C ALA A 78 23.91 -11.21 -2.98
N ALA A 79 25.11 -11.18 -3.55
CA ALA A 79 25.33 -11.24 -4.99
C ALA A 79 24.71 -12.47 -5.66
N GLY A 80 24.59 -13.60 -4.97
CA GLY A 80 23.89 -14.78 -5.45
C GLY A 80 22.37 -14.64 -5.60
N PHE A 81 21.81 -13.51 -5.16
CA PHE A 81 20.36 -13.22 -5.18
C PHE A 81 20.00 -11.93 -5.94
N GLU A 82 20.99 -11.25 -6.53
CA GLU A 82 20.81 -10.03 -7.34
C GLU A 82 20.79 -10.39 -8.81
N ASP A 83 19.60 -10.60 -9.37
CA ASP A 83 19.42 -11.05 -10.75
C ASP A 83 19.71 -9.93 -11.75
N GLY A 84 20.66 -10.18 -12.66
CA GLY A 84 21.04 -9.25 -13.73
C GLY A 84 21.86 -8.05 -13.25
N THR A 85 21.95 -7.04 -14.10
CA THR A 85 22.66 -5.79 -13.78
C THR A 85 21.78 -4.89 -12.93
N VAL A 86 22.23 -4.54 -11.73
CA VAL A 86 21.53 -3.60 -10.85
C VAL A 86 21.47 -2.19 -11.47
N ASN A 87 20.47 -1.39 -11.09
CA ASN A 87 20.35 -0.01 -11.55
C ASN A 87 21.37 0.89 -10.83
N TYR A 88 22.66 0.74 -11.20
CA TYR A 88 23.76 1.48 -10.56
C TYR A 88 23.70 3.00 -10.79
N LEU A 89 23.01 3.49 -11.82
CA LEU A 89 22.80 4.92 -12.05
C LEU A 89 21.77 5.53 -11.07
N GLY A 90 20.80 4.73 -10.63
CA GLY A 90 19.79 5.18 -9.68
C GLY A 90 20.19 5.01 -8.20
N LEU A 91 21.15 4.12 -7.90
CA LEU A 91 21.55 3.85 -6.51
C LEU A 91 22.02 5.09 -5.73
N PRO A 92 22.80 6.04 -6.30
CA PRO A 92 23.20 7.24 -5.58
C PRO A 92 22.03 8.10 -5.09
N ALA A 93 20.89 8.07 -5.78
CA ALA A 93 19.69 8.79 -5.38
C ALA A 93 19.11 8.27 -4.05
N VAL A 94 19.33 7.00 -3.72
CA VAL A 94 18.91 6.41 -2.43
C VAL A 94 19.65 7.08 -1.28
N GLU A 95 20.96 7.26 -1.40
CA GLU A 95 21.76 7.95 -0.37
C GLU A 95 21.27 9.40 -0.16
N LEU A 96 21.03 10.12 -1.25
CA LEU A 96 20.50 11.48 -1.19
C LEU A 96 19.13 11.53 -0.51
N GLY A 97 18.24 10.61 -0.87
CA GLY A 97 16.89 10.50 -0.26
C GLY A 97 16.95 10.16 1.23
N LEU A 98 17.82 9.25 1.64
CA LEU A 98 18.00 8.91 3.06
C LEU A 98 18.57 10.09 3.86
N LYS A 99 19.57 10.82 3.32
CA LYS A 99 20.09 12.05 3.93
C LYS A 99 19.02 13.14 4.05
N HIS A 100 18.12 13.25 3.07
CA HIS A 100 16.98 14.16 3.14
C HIS A 100 16.03 13.81 4.29
N ILE A 101 15.64 12.53 4.44
CA ILE A 101 14.84 12.07 5.58
C ILE A 101 15.55 12.34 6.91
N GLU A 102 16.86 12.05 6.99
CA GLU A 102 17.66 12.29 8.18
C GLU A 102 17.71 13.78 8.54
N SER A 103 17.84 14.68 7.57
CA SER A 103 17.87 16.13 7.78
C SER A 103 16.57 16.70 8.36
N ILE A 104 15.42 16.08 8.04
CA ILE A 104 14.11 16.43 8.59
C ILE A 104 13.89 15.78 9.96
N GLY A 105 14.38 14.56 10.10
CA GLY A 105 14.18 13.69 11.26
C GLY A 105 12.93 12.84 11.16
N ILE A 106 13.09 11.51 11.27
CA ILE A 106 11.98 10.55 11.13
C ILE A 106 10.90 10.75 12.21
N GLU A 107 11.26 11.17 13.41
CA GLU A 107 10.29 11.42 14.49
C GLU A 107 9.45 12.68 14.18
N THR A 108 10.03 13.69 13.54
CA THR A 108 9.31 14.89 13.06
C THR A 108 8.29 14.50 11.99
N ILE A 109 8.71 13.67 11.03
CA ILE A 109 7.85 13.14 9.99
C ILE A 109 6.71 12.34 10.61
N HIS A 110 7.03 11.41 11.53
CA HIS A 110 6.06 10.59 12.24
C HIS A 110 5.02 11.44 12.96
N THR A 111 5.44 12.38 13.78
CA THR A 111 4.55 13.26 14.56
C THR A 111 3.61 14.04 13.63
N ARG A 112 4.16 14.64 12.57
CA ARG A 112 3.35 15.37 11.59
C ARG A 112 2.30 14.48 10.92
N VAL A 113 2.70 13.30 10.46
CA VAL A 113 1.79 12.34 9.82
C VAL A 113 0.69 11.91 10.80
N GLN A 114 1.03 11.66 12.05
CA GLN A 114 0.05 11.30 13.10
C GLN A 114 -0.96 12.43 13.33
N CYS A 115 -0.50 13.69 13.43
CA CYS A 115 -1.39 14.84 13.61
C CYS A 115 -2.36 15.01 12.43
N LEU A 116 -1.85 14.98 11.19
CA LEU A 116 -2.67 15.13 9.98
C LEU A 116 -3.67 13.97 9.83
N THR A 117 -3.21 12.74 10.09
CA THR A 117 -4.05 11.54 9.99
C THR A 117 -5.14 11.52 11.06
N GLY A 118 -4.82 11.89 12.30
CA GLY A 118 -5.80 11.97 13.39
C GLY A 118 -6.89 12.98 13.06
N TRP A 119 -6.51 14.19 12.68
CA TRP A 119 -7.47 15.20 12.27
C TRP A 119 -8.34 14.74 11.09
N LEU A 120 -7.74 14.15 10.06
CA LEU A 120 -8.46 13.63 8.89
C LEU A 120 -9.49 12.57 9.29
N ILE A 121 -9.12 11.62 10.14
CA ILE A 121 -10.02 10.57 10.63
C ILE A 121 -11.20 11.17 11.39
N ASP A 122 -10.92 12.08 12.33
CA ASP A 122 -11.95 12.71 13.16
C ASP A 122 -12.98 13.43 12.28
N GLN A 123 -12.53 14.17 11.25
CA GLN A 123 -13.41 14.87 10.33
C GLN A 123 -14.22 13.89 9.47
N LEU A 124 -13.60 12.87 8.88
CA LEU A 124 -14.29 11.93 8.00
C LEU A 124 -15.36 11.11 8.75
N VAL A 125 -15.03 10.63 9.96
CA VAL A 125 -16.02 9.85 10.75
C VAL A 125 -17.13 10.69 11.34
N ALA A 126 -16.96 12.01 11.39
CA ALA A 126 -18.02 12.93 11.85
C ALA A 126 -19.04 13.27 10.76
N LEU A 127 -18.72 13.04 9.45
CA LEU A 127 -19.64 13.37 8.36
C LEU A 127 -20.91 12.52 8.42
N ARG A 128 -22.07 13.22 8.41
CA ARG A 128 -23.40 12.59 8.44
C ARG A 128 -24.30 13.20 7.39
N HIS A 129 -25.17 12.38 6.83
CA HIS A 129 -26.35 12.85 6.09
C HIS A 129 -27.39 13.47 7.04
N SER A 130 -28.32 14.22 6.48
CA SER A 130 -29.42 14.83 7.28
C SER A 130 -30.27 13.81 8.03
N ASN A 131 -30.31 12.56 7.56
CA ASN A 131 -30.99 11.46 8.24
C ASN A 131 -30.15 10.78 9.34
N GLY A 132 -28.94 11.30 9.65
CA GLY A 132 -28.02 10.80 10.68
C GLY A 132 -27.12 9.64 10.25
N ARG A 133 -27.30 9.08 9.05
CA ARG A 133 -26.43 8.00 8.55
C ARG A 133 -25.03 8.53 8.23
N PRO A 134 -23.97 7.71 8.38
CA PRO A 134 -22.62 8.12 8.01
C PRO A 134 -22.48 8.28 6.50
N VAL A 135 -21.80 9.34 6.06
CA VAL A 135 -21.37 9.54 4.66
C VAL A 135 -20.20 8.65 4.33
N VAL A 136 -19.33 8.40 5.31
CA VAL A 136 -18.06 7.66 5.15
C VAL A 136 -18.00 6.51 6.14
N GLN A 137 -17.65 5.33 5.66
CA GLN A 137 -17.22 4.21 6.49
C GLN A 137 -15.72 4.08 6.43
N LEU A 138 -15.06 4.19 7.58
CA LEU A 138 -13.63 4.00 7.74
C LEU A 138 -13.32 2.52 8.03
N TYR A 139 -12.27 1.99 7.39
CA TYR A 139 -11.74 0.67 7.64
C TYR A 139 -10.46 0.74 8.46
N GLY A 140 -10.42 -0.06 9.53
CA GLY A 140 -9.33 -0.06 10.49
C GLY A 140 -9.57 0.84 11.72
N PRO A 141 -8.55 1.07 12.55
CA PRO A 141 -8.68 1.84 13.79
C PRO A 141 -9.10 3.30 13.54
N VAL A 142 -10.00 3.82 14.36
CA VAL A 142 -10.48 5.22 14.31
C VAL A 142 -9.58 6.20 15.06
N ASN A 143 -8.43 5.74 15.51
CA ASN A 143 -7.43 6.55 16.24
C ASN A 143 -6.06 6.37 15.61
N THR A 144 -5.06 7.10 16.07
CA THR A 144 -3.69 7.06 15.55
C THR A 144 -2.78 6.06 16.27
N TYR A 145 -3.27 5.34 17.27
CA TYR A 145 -2.47 4.37 18.01
C TYR A 145 -2.13 3.16 17.14
N ARG A 146 -0.83 2.88 16.99
CA ARG A 146 -0.29 1.77 16.17
C ARG A 146 -0.79 1.76 14.72
N ARG A 147 -0.96 2.93 14.11
CA ARG A 147 -1.30 3.04 12.70
C ARG A 147 -0.38 4.01 11.96
N GLY A 148 -0.25 3.82 10.66
CA GLY A 148 0.42 4.74 9.74
C GLY A 148 -0.50 5.80 9.17
N GLY A 149 0.01 6.59 8.23
CA GLY A 149 -0.69 7.68 7.56
C GLY A 149 -1.67 7.27 6.45
N THR A 150 -2.05 6.00 6.35
CA THR A 150 -3.02 5.54 5.33
C THR A 150 -4.41 5.45 5.91
N VAL A 151 -5.39 6.06 5.25
CA VAL A 151 -6.80 6.06 5.64
C VAL A 151 -7.61 5.44 4.51
N GLN A 152 -8.28 4.33 4.80
CA GLN A 152 -9.08 3.59 3.83
C GLN A 152 -10.57 3.75 4.16
N VAL A 153 -11.35 4.15 3.16
CA VAL A 153 -12.78 4.47 3.32
C VAL A 153 -13.59 4.05 2.11
N ASN A 154 -14.91 3.87 2.34
CA ASN A 154 -15.92 3.92 1.30
C ASN A 154 -16.97 4.99 1.63
N PHE A 155 -17.59 5.52 0.57
CA PHE A 155 -18.64 6.52 0.67
C PHE A 155 -20.00 5.88 0.46
N PHE A 156 -21.01 6.41 1.14
CA PHE A 156 -22.38 5.93 1.09
C PHE A 156 -23.33 7.10 0.84
N ASP A 157 -24.42 6.82 0.15
CA ASP A 157 -25.51 7.77 -0.02
C ASP A 157 -26.49 7.79 1.17
N PRO A 158 -27.48 8.70 1.23
CA PRO A 158 -28.46 8.75 2.32
C PRO A 158 -29.29 7.47 2.50
N ASP A 159 -29.45 6.66 1.45
CA ASP A 159 -30.13 5.37 1.51
C ASP A 159 -29.25 4.24 2.04
N GLY A 160 -27.94 4.48 2.17
CA GLY A 160 -26.94 3.52 2.62
C GLY A 160 -26.39 2.68 1.46
N ARG A 161 -26.53 3.12 0.21
CA ARG A 161 -25.91 2.49 -0.95
C ARG A 161 -24.49 2.98 -1.07
N MET A 162 -23.57 2.06 -1.29
CA MET A 162 -22.16 2.39 -1.48
C MET A 162 -21.95 3.05 -2.84
N ILE A 163 -21.21 4.15 -2.86
CA ILE A 163 -20.74 4.81 -4.09
C ILE A 163 -19.50 4.06 -4.57
N ASP A 164 -19.41 3.77 -5.86
CA ASP A 164 -18.27 3.01 -6.40
C ASP A 164 -16.95 3.77 -6.19
N CYS A 165 -15.94 3.03 -5.76
CA CYS A 165 -14.64 3.63 -5.41
C CYS A 165 -13.87 4.16 -6.63
N LEU A 166 -14.13 3.65 -7.83
CA LEU A 166 -13.52 4.16 -9.07
C LEU A 166 -14.14 5.48 -9.48
N ASP A 167 -15.47 5.63 -9.34
CA ASP A 167 -16.15 6.91 -9.55
C ASP A 167 -15.66 7.96 -8.57
N MET A 168 -15.52 7.58 -7.29
CA MET A 168 -14.97 8.48 -6.29
C MET A 168 -13.51 8.88 -6.58
N GLU A 169 -12.68 7.97 -7.08
CA GLU A 169 -11.30 8.29 -7.51
C GLU A 169 -11.31 9.28 -8.68
N ARG A 170 -12.18 9.07 -9.67
CA ARG A 170 -12.35 9.98 -10.82
C ARG A 170 -12.75 11.38 -10.36
N LEU A 171 -13.78 11.50 -9.51
CA LEU A 171 -14.24 12.79 -8.98
C LEU A 171 -13.19 13.48 -8.10
N ALA A 172 -12.44 12.73 -7.31
CA ALA A 172 -11.33 13.26 -6.52
C ALA A 172 -10.24 13.84 -7.44
N ASN A 173 -9.90 13.13 -8.52
CA ASN A 173 -8.94 13.61 -9.52
C ASN A 173 -9.43 14.91 -10.21
N GLU A 174 -10.71 15.02 -10.55
CA GLU A 174 -11.32 16.26 -11.07
C GLU A 174 -11.19 17.42 -10.05
N ALA A 175 -11.33 17.11 -8.76
CA ALA A 175 -11.10 18.05 -7.67
C ALA A 175 -9.59 18.26 -7.33
N ARG A 176 -8.67 17.71 -8.12
CA ARG A 176 -7.21 17.76 -7.93
C ARG A 176 -6.74 17.11 -6.62
N ILE A 177 -7.45 16.08 -6.18
CA ILE A 177 -7.10 15.28 -5.01
C ILE A 177 -6.67 13.90 -5.49
N SER A 178 -5.41 13.55 -5.29
CA SER A 178 -4.87 12.25 -5.66
C SER A 178 -5.16 11.21 -4.59
N LEU A 179 -6.10 10.32 -4.89
CA LEU A 179 -6.44 9.15 -4.08
C LEU A 179 -6.10 7.88 -4.86
N ARG A 180 -6.22 6.75 -4.23
CA ARG A 180 -6.12 5.46 -4.89
C ARG A 180 -7.31 4.57 -4.55
N ALA A 181 -7.96 4.03 -5.57
CA ALA A 181 -8.99 3.01 -5.43
C ALA A 181 -8.38 1.59 -5.54
N GLY A 182 -9.03 0.60 -4.95
CA GLY A 182 -8.71 -0.82 -5.10
C GLY A 182 -8.40 -1.56 -3.81
N CYS A 183 -7.66 -2.69 -3.93
CA CYS A 183 -7.33 -3.58 -2.82
C CYS A 183 -6.03 -3.21 -2.08
N HIS A 184 -5.25 -2.28 -2.57
CA HIS A 184 -4.01 -1.73 -1.96
C HIS A 184 -2.99 -2.80 -1.57
N CYS A 185 -2.82 -3.85 -2.40
CA CYS A 185 -1.92 -4.99 -2.16
C CYS A 185 -2.25 -5.80 -0.88
N ASN A 186 -3.47 -5.71 -0.38
CA ASN A 186 -3.97 -6.49 0.75
C ASN A 186 -5.37 -7.06 0.46
N PRO A 187 -5.46 -8.10 -0.39
CA PRO A 187 -6.74 -8.69 -0.77
C PRO A 187 -7.52 -9.24 0.43
N GLY A 188 -6.86 -9.88 1.39
CA GLY A 188 -7.54 -10.42 2.56
C GLY A 188 -8.19 -9.37 3.45
N ALA A 189 -7.53 -8.23 3.70
CA ALA A 189 -8.14 -7.13 4.45
C ALA A 189 -9.32 -6.52 3.68
N ARG A 190 -9.25 -6.43 2.34
CA ARG A 190 -10.35 -6.00 1.49
C ARG A 190 -11.55 -6.95 1.58
N GLU A 191 -11.31 -8.25 1.47
CA GLU A 191 -12.36 -9.27 1.55
C GLU A 191 -13.13 -9.18 2.87
N VAL A 192 -12.41 -9.08 3.99
CA VAL A 192 -13.01 -8.88 5.30
C VAL A 192 -13.78 -7.56 5.39
N ALA A 193 -13.19 -6.45 4.91
CA ALA A 193 -13.81 -5.12 4.98
C ALA A 193 -15.10 -5.02 4.15
N LEU A 194 -15.16 -5.72 3.01
CA LEU A 194 -16.31 -5.71 2.09
C LEU A 194 -17.28 -6.89 2.34
N GLY A 195 -16.99 -7.74 3.32
CA GLY A 195 -17.86 -8.86 3.70
C GLY A 195 -17.95 -9.95 2.64
N PHE A 196 -16.88 -10.17 1.87
CA PHE A 196 -16.82 -11.30 0.95
C PHE A 196 -16.72 -12.61 1.72
N THR A 197 -17.58 -13.55 1.38
CA THR A 197 -17.52 -14.90 1.91
C THR A 197 -16.68 -15.82 1.01
N ARG A 198 -16.25 -16.95 1.57
CA ARG A 198 -15.56 -17.97 0.79
C ARG A 198 -16.40 -18.47 -0.40
N ASP A 199 -17.72 -18.56 -0.22
CA ASP A 199 -18.62 -19.06 -1.26
C ASP A 199 -18.79 -18.04 -2.39
N ASP A 200 -18.87 -16.73 -2.08
CA ASP A 200 -18.87 -15.66 -3.08
C ASP A 200 -17.65 -15.78 -4.00
N LEU A 201 -16.47 -15.96 -3.42
CA LEU A 201 -15.21 -16.02 -4.16
C LEU A 201 -14.97 -17.38 -4.83
N ALA A 202 -15.36 -18.49 -4.19
CA ALA A 202 -15.21 -19.82 -4.77
C ALA A 202 -16.00 -19.96 -6.07
N ALA A 203 -17.18 -19.33 -6.17
CA ALA A 203 -17.96 -19.28 -7.40
C ALA A 203 -17.21 -18.58 -8.55
N CYS A 204 -16.40 -17.58 -8.23
CA CYS A 204 -15.61 -16.83 -9.21
C CYS A 204 -14.42 -17.64 -9.78
N PHE A 205 -13.87 -18.58 -9.01
CA PHE A 205 -12.66 -19.34 -9.36
C PHE A 205 -12.92 -20.78 -9.85
N ARG A 206 -14.18 -21.20 -9.93
CA ARG A 206 -14.54 -22.58 -10.39
C ARG A 206 -14.11 -22.87 -11.81
N ASP A 207 -14.24 -21.88 -12.70
CA ASP A 207 -13.85 -22.02 -14.09
C ASP A 207 -12.45 -21.42 -14.25
N GLN A 208 -11.43 -22.20 -14.40
CA GLN A 208 -10.01 -21.78 -14.48
C GLN A 208 -9.67 -20.86 -15.69
N GLU A 209 -10.65 -20.17 -16.25
CA GLU A 209 -10.45 -19.22 -17.35
C GLU A 209 -9.95 -17.88 -16.82
N SER A 210 -9.01 -17.28 -17.55
CA SER A 210 -8.59 -15.90 -17.29
C SER A 210 -9.77 -14.95 -17.58
N ARG A 211 -10.09 -14.06 -16.63
CA ARG A 211 -11.23 -13.14 -16.73
C ARG A 211 -10.75 -11.70 -16.65
N THR A 212 -11.51 -10.85 -17.32
CA THR A 212 -11.34 -9.41 -17.12
C THR A 212 -11.92 -9.01 -15.77
N PHE A 213 -11.51 -7.85 -15.29
CA PHE A 213 -12.03 -7.29 -14.03
C PHE A 213 -13.54 -7.08 -14.07
N GLU A 214 -14.09 -6.66 -15.22
CA GLU A 214 -15.52 -6.46 -15.44
C GLU A 214 -16.30 -7.77 -15.34
N GLN A 215 -15.78 -8.85 -15.91
CA GLN A 215 -16.38 -10.18 -15.79
C GLN A 215 -16.38 -10.71 -14.36
N PHE A 216 -15.35 -10.35 -13.58
CA PHE A 216 -15.31 -10.65 -12.15
C PHE A 216 -16.37 -9.86 -11.39
N LEU A 217 -16.52 -8.54 -11.67
CA LEU A 217 -17.53 -7.68 -11.05
C LEU A 217 -18.96 -8.20 -11.26
N GLN A 218 -19.27 -8.66 -12.47
CA GLN A 218 -20.60 -9.23 -12.78
C GLN A 218 -20.94 -10.45 -11.94
N LYS A 219 -19.95 -11.27 -11.56
CA LYS A 219 -20.15 -12.48 -10.76
C LYS A 219 -20.37 -12.22 -9.27
N ILE A 220 -19.93 -11.11 -8.76
CA ILE A 220 -20.09 -10.74 -7.34
C ILE A 220 -21.28 -9.81 -7.09
N ASP A 221 -22.28 -9.86 -7.98
CA ASP A 221 -23.54 -9.08 -7.89
C ASP A 221 -23.31 -7.57 -7.75
N GLY A 222 -22.32 -7.03 -8.48
CA GLY A 222 -22.03 -5.59 -8.47
C GLY A 222 -21.49 -5.06 -7.15
N LYS A 223 -21.09 -5.92 -6.21
CA LYS A 223 -20.37 -5.49 -5.01
C LYS A 223 -19.10 -4.79 -5.43
N THR A 224 -18.83 -3.63 -4.86
CA THR A 224 -17.55 -2.95 -5.11
C THR A 224 -16.38 -3.84 -4.72
N THR A 225 -15.33 -3.79 -5.52
CA THR A 225 -14.13 -4.63 -5.30
C THR A 225 -13.02 -3.91 -4.59
N GLY A 226 -13.25 -2.67 -4.17
CA GLY A 226 -12.23 -1.85 -3.58
C GLY A 226 -12.74 -0.86 -2.56
N ALA A 227 -11.79 -0.09 -2.07
CA ALA A 227 -12.04 1.07 -1.25
C ALA A 227 -11.11 2.20 -1.69
N LEU A 228 -11.42 3.42 -1.29
CA LEU A 228 -10.53 4.56 -1.48
C LEU A 228 -9.49 4.60 -0.37
N ARG A 229 -8.28 4.96 -0.73
CA ARG A 229 -7.20 5.19 0.23
C ARG A 229 -6.59 6.57 0.04
N ALA A 230 -6.68 7.39 1.08
CA ALA A 230 -5.81 8.55 1.26
C ALA A 230 -4.51 8.11 1.94
N SER A 231 -3.38 8.67 1.50
CA SER A 231 -2.06 8.39 2.10
C SER A 231 -1.40 9.70 2.49
N VAL A 232 -1.25 9.91 3.79
CA VAL A 232 -0.56 11.06 4.35
C VAL A 232 0.91 10.69 4.52
N GLY A 233 1.80 11.53 4.03
CA GLY A 233 3.24 11.28 4.04
C GLY A 233 4.05 12.56 4.25
N LEU A 234 5.35 12.46 3.99
CA LEU A 234 6.31 13.56 4.15
C LEU A 234 5.89 14.87 3.46
N ALA A 235 5.37 14.77 2.23
CA ALA A 235 4.99 15.92 1.43
C ALA A 235 3.59 16.48 1.76
N SER A 236 2.78 15.75 2.56
CA SER A 236 1.41 16.15 2.84
C SER A 236 1.34 17.37 3.77
N THR A 237 0.41 18.27 3.46
CA THR A 237 0.15 19.48 4.24
C THR A 237 -1.23 19.44 4.88
N PHE A 238 -1.51 20.37 5.79
CA PHE A 238 -2.87 20.53 6.34
C PHE A 238 -3.87 20.94 5.25
N ALA A 239 -3.44 21.75 4.27
CA ALA A 239 -4.29 22.15 3.16
C ALA A 239 -4.78 20.94 2.34
N ASP A 240 -3.92 19.92 2.16
CA ASP A 240 -4.28 18.71 1.40
C ASP A 240 -5.35 17.89 2.12
N VAL A 241 -5.17 17.63 3.42
CA VAL A 241 -6.16 16.87 4.21
C VAL A 241 -7.45 17.65 4.40
N TYR A 242 -7.37 18.99 4.51
CA TYR A 242 -8.53 19.86 4.56
C TYR A 242 -9.32 19.83 3.24
N ALA A 243 -8.63 19.93 2.10
CA ALA A 243 -9.26 19.83 0.78
C ALA A 243 -9.99 18.50 0.61
N TYR A 244 -9.39 17.39 1.08
CA TYR A 244 -10.05 16.09 1.04
C TYR A 244 -11.31 16.03 1.91
N VAL A 245 -11.31 16.63 3.10
CA VAL A 245 -12.52 16.71 3.95
C VAL A 245 -13.59 17.57 3.28
N GLN A 246 -13.22 18.71 2.66
CA GLN A 246 -14.17 19.54 1.91
C GLN A 246 -14.78 18.76 0.75
N PHE A 247 -13.98 18.04 -0.02
CA PHE A 247 -14.45 17.14 -1.07
C PHE A 247 -15.42 16.09 -0.49
N ALA A 248 -15.05 15.41 0.58
CA ALA A 248 -15.89 14.41 1.22
C ALA A 248 -17.25 15.00 1.69
N SER A 249 -17.26 16.22 2.18
CA SER A 249 -18.49 16.90 2.63
C SER A 249 -19.49 17.21 1.50
N THR A 250 -19.02 17.27 0.25
CA THR A 250 -19.92 17.48 -0.91
C THR A 250 -20.84 16.28 -1.18
N PHE A 251 -20.60 15.15 -0.55
CA PHE A 251 -21.42 13.94 -0.66
C PHE A 251 -22.50 13.83 0.42
N ILE A 252 -22.60 14.81 1.31
CA ILE A 252 -23.72 14.89 2.26
C ILE A 252 -25.03 15.05 1.45
N ASP A 253 -26.00 14.15 1.73
CA ASP A 253 -27.31 14.09 1.07
C ASP A 253 -27.28 13.91 -0.46
N ARG A 254 -26.15 13.47 -1.02
CA ARG A 254 -26.02 13.22 -2.45
C ARG A 254 -26.34 11.76 -2.79
N PRO A 255 -27.33 11.49 -3.67
CA PRO A 255 -27.67 10.14 -4.11
C PRO A 255 -26.55 9.49 -4.95
N ALA A 256 -26.32 8.18 -4.79
CA ALA A 256 -25.27 7.44 -5.50
C ALA A 256 -25.42 7.47 -7.04
N HIS A 257 -26.64 7.51 -7.55
CA HIS A 257 -26.92 7.54 -9.00
C HIS A 257 -26.65 8.90 -9.68
N VAL A 258 -26.29 9.93 -8.91
CA VAL A 258 -25.92 11.27 -9.39
C VAL A 258 -24.39 11.47 -9.38
N VAL A 259 -23.67 10.48 -8.91
CA VAL A 259 -22.21 10.44 -8.83
C VAL A 259 -21.62 9.71 -10.02
#